data_dc92f1e2c172e0a488b4370fd684e449
#
_entry.id   dc92f1e2c172e0a488b4370fd684e449
#
_cell.length_a   1.000
_cell.length_b   1.000
_cell.length_c   1.000
_cell.angle_alpha   90.00
_cell.angle_beta   90.00
_cell.angle_gamma   90.00
#
_symmetry.space_group_name_H-M   'P 1'
#
loop_
_entity.id
_entity.type
_entity.pdbx_description
1 polymer ?
#
loop_
_entity_poly.entity_id
_entity_poly.type
_entity_poly.pdbx_seq_one_letter_code
_entity_poly.pdbx_strand_id
1 'polypeptide(L)'
;MCIRDSPYTVANNDFINDESTFDAGTEVIYNTGSGGELVATINPDFGQVESDNVVINYSPRETFYSDKRPFFTQSQSIFDIELDWYPGFELYSILHTRRIGARPLYDCSQYSESEGGSDDLEDQCNASKVNTNDIDMAFKFTQRGESTDFGAFATFEKDEDFSEGSNFYAFRTIHNVGKHRIGHMATHADKAFIDRQATVNTIDYQYLSDNGLKIEHINMFSNISDEDSGFGSRTMAMHRPNKEWRYGAEIYYFSDDLNINDMGYLWRNDLMAYGATLGYTRTDFEDQSISKSRSYNIDYWDQNNAEHENLEQFYSFSFSQRFKSTSNIFIQSNISSKGKDDEITQGSQISPFLRTGNGGNIDFDYRSPQYGPWKYSIGFGVERKNYYAFTDRRRSASIGIGYNPRDNVRTWLRMNHRNRSNWTIRTGEDLYGTFSQKRLGLNTGVTWYRTEKEEFTIKIELVSFRNQQGQSWQIDDNGYFKKSDLPADSINLGSLAFQVRYRYEIAPLSNIYFVYTRGGSVFFDDEATDSTIFTDTWDAPQGNRFAAKIRYRF
;
A
#
# COMPACT_ATOMS: atom_id res chain seq x y z
N MET A 1 -8.18 -10.63 -35.30
CA MET A 1 -6.72 -10.47 -35.11
C MET A 1 -6.43 -8.98 -35.23
N CYS A 2 -5.94 -8.34 -34.17
CA CYS A 2 -5.66 -6.90 -34.16
C CYS A 2 -4.31 -6.69 -33.48
N ILE A 3 -3.39 -6.01 -34.16
CA ILE A 3 -2.12 -5.55 -33.60
C ILE A 3 -2.28 -4.06 -33.36
N ARG A 4 -1.81 -3.58 -32.20
CA ARG A 4 -1.79 -2.16 -31.82
C ARG A 4 -0.41 -1.84 -31.28
N ASP A 5 0.24 -0.87 -31.90
CA ASP A 5 1.55 -0.40 -31.49
C ASP A 5 1.41 0.94 -30.77
N SER A 6 2.15 1.13 -29.71
CA SER A 6 2.12 2.37 -28.92
C SER A 6 3.55 2.83 -28.61
N PRO A 7 4.28 3.38 -29.60
CA PRO A 7 5.55 4.02 -29.32
C PRO A 7 5.35 5.23 -28.43
N TYR A 8 6.36 5.51 -27.60
CA TYR A 8 6.39 6.70 -26.78
C TYR A 8 7.80 7.28 -26.73
N THR A 9 7.86 8.54 -26.41
CA THR A 9 9.09 9.24 -26.03
C THR A 9 8.85 10.07 -24.80
N VAL A 10 9.87 10.17 -23.95
CA VAL A 10 9.85 10.97 -22.73
C VAL A 10 11.13 11.80 -22.65
N ALA A 11 10.99 13.07 -22.33
CA ALA A 11 12.08 13.94 -21.96
C ALA A 11 11.88 14.35 -20.50
N ASN A 12 12.87 14.08 -19.66
CA ASN A 12 12.87 14.44 -18.26
C ASN A 12 13.97 15.47 -17.98
N ASN A 13 13.69 16.40 -17.09
CA ASN A 13 14.67 17.33 -16.56
C ASN A 13 14.58 17.36 -15.04
N ASP A 14 15.66 16.99 -14.35
CA ASP A 14 15.82 17.08 -12.89
C ASP A 14 16.57 18.38 -12.56
N PHE A 15 15.85 19.33 -11.94
CA PHE A 15 16.40 20.65 -11.59
C PHE A 15 17.28 20.64 -10.33
N ILE A 16 17.37 19.52 -9.61
CA ILE A 16 18.24 19.39 -8.44
C ILE A 16 19.61 18.87 -8.86
N ASN A 17 19.62 17.83 -9.69
CA ASN A 17 20.85 17.19 -10.16
C ASN A 17 21.40 17.84 -11.45
N ASP A 18 20.65 18.80 -12.04
CA ASP A 18 20.94 19.42 -13.34
C ASP A 18 21.11 18.39 -14.47
N GLU A 19 20.27 17.34 -14.41
CA GLU A 19 20.27 16.24 -15.37
C GLU A 19 19.08 16.32 -16.31
N SER A 20 19.35 16.03 -17.60
CA SER A 20 18.29 15.86 -18.61
C SER A 20 18.43 14.50 -19.26
N THR A 21 17.35 13.71 -19.24
CA THR A 21 17.30 12.40 -19.89
C THR A 21 16.27 12.40 -21.02
N PHE A 22 16.52 11.57 -22.01
CA PHE A 22 15.59 11.33 -23.10
C PHE A 22 15.47 9.83 -23.32
N ASP A 23 14.25 9.32 -23.15
CA ASP A 23 13.95 7.90 -23.28
C ASP A 23 12.90 7.68 -24.35
N ALA A 24 13.01 6.55 -25.04
CA ALA A 24 12.05 6.10 -26.02
C ALA A 24 11.81 4.60 -25.90
N GLY A 25 10.58 4.18 -26.07
CA GLY A 25 10.21 2.78 -26.02
C GLY A 25 8.93 2.51 -26.79
N THR A 26 8.51 1.26 -26.77
CA THR A 26 7.30 0.85 -27.47
C THR A 26 6.57 -0.26 -26.73
N GLU A 27 5.25 -0.25 -26.85
CA GLU A 27 4.36 -1.31 -26.40
C GLU A 27 3.61 -1.86 -27.60
N VAL A 28 3.64 -3.17 -27.76
CA VAL A 28 2.90 -3.90 -28.79
C VAL A 28 1.84 -4.76 -28.13
N ILE A 29 0.58 -4.56 -28.53
CA ILE A 29 -0.55 -5.36 -28.06
C ILE A 29 -1.08 -6.18 -29.20
N TYR A 30 -1.06 -7.51 -29.05
CA TYR A 30 -1.58 -8.45 -30.01
C TYR A 30 -2.78 -9.20 -29.44
N ASN A 31 -3.94 -9.03 -30.07
CA ASN A 31 -5.17 -9.74 -29.71
C ASN A 31 -5.41 -10.91 -30.68
N THR A 32 -5.49 -12.12 -30.13
CA THR A 32 -5.65 -13.36 -30.93
C THR A 32 -7.04 -13.51 -31.56
N GLY A 33 -8.03 -12.74 -31.11
CA GLY A 33 -9.44 -12.87 -31.52
C GLY A 33 -10.22 -13.98 -30.81
N SER A 34 -9.52 -14.87 -30.07
CA SER A 34 -10.11 -15.97 -29.28
C SER A 34 -10.04 -15.73 -27.76
N GLY A 35 -10.01 -14.46 -27.35
CA GLY A 35 -9.89 -14.07 -25.93
C GLY A 35 -8.47 -14.03 -25.40
N GLY A 36 -7.46 -14.19 -26.25
CA GLY A 36 -6.05 -14.06 -25.91
C GLY A 36 -5.50 -12.67 -26.21
N GLU A 37 -4.67 -12.14 -25.31
CA GLU A 37 -3.94 -10.88 -25.43
C GLU A 37 -2.48 -11.09 -25.07
N LEU A 38 -1.57 -10.70 -25.95
CA LEU A 38 -0.14 -10.60 -25.69
C LEU A 38 0.23 -9.11 -25.66
N VAL A 39 0.87 -8.69 -24.59
CA VAL A 39 1.47 -7.36 -24.45
C VAL A 39 2.97 -7.54 -24.31
N ALA A 40 3.73 -6.91 -25.20
CA ALA A 40 5.18 -6.87 -25.15
C ALA A 40 5.61 -5.40 -25.09
N THR A 41 6.57 -5.07 -24.25
CA THR A 41 7.10 -3.72 -24.15
C THR A 41 8.63 -3.77 -24.08
N ILE A 42 9.26 -2.83 -24.76
CA ILE A 42 10.71 -2.62 -24.77
C ILE A 42 10.98 -1.23 -24.25
N ASN A 43 11.91 -1.12 -23.30
CA ASN A 43 12.24 0.10 -22.58
C ASN A 43 10.97 0.84 -22.10
N PRO A 44 10.09 0.16 -21.33
CA PRO A 44 8.82 0.76 -20.94
C PRO A 44 9.05 1.96 -20.03
N ASP A 45 8.49 3.12 -20.42
CA ASP A 45 8.39 4.22 -19.47
C ASP A 45 7.38 3.89 -18.37
N PHE A 46 7.89 3.40 -17.27
CA PHE A 46 7.14 3.23 -16.04
C PHE A 46 7.21 4.46 -15.12
N GLY A 47 7.69 5.57 -15.62
CA GLY A 47 7.58 6.87 -14.96
C GLY A 47 6.13 7.10 -14.53
N GLN A 48 5.92 7.22 -13.23
CA GLN A 48 4.57 7.40 -12.69
C GLN A 48 4.02 8.75 -13.13
N VAL A 49 2.98 8.72 -13.93
CA VAL A 49 2.23 9.94 -14.31
C VAL A 49 1.46 10.51 -13.11
N GLU A 50 1.30 9.70 -12.05
CA GLU A 50 0.59 10.10 -10.82
C GLU A 50 1.40 9.73 -9.58
N SER A 51 1.73 10.72 -8.76
CA SER A 51 2.44 10.52 -7.49
C SER A 51 1.60 9.71 -6.49
N ASP A 52 2.27 8.90 -5.68
CA ASP A 52 1.65 8.25 -4.53
C ASP A 52 1.33 9.27 -3.43
N ASN A 53 0.44 8.88 -2.52
CA ASN A 53 0.16 9.70 -1.35
C ASN A 53 1.33 9.62 -0.36
N VAL A 54 1.58 10.72 0.34
CA VAL A 54 2.60 10.77 1.38
C VAL A 54 2.20 9.89 2.57
N VAL A 55 2.99 8.87 2.86
CA VAL A 55 2.83 8.01 4.05
C VAL A 55 4.09 8.09 4.89
N ILE A 56 3.95 8.56 6.13
CA ILE A 56 5.01 8.50 7.15
C ILE A 56 4.78 7.23 7.96
N ASN A 57 5.65 6.25 7.80
CA ASN A 57 5.57 4.95 8.45
C ASN A 57 6.83 4.70 9.30
N TYR A 58 6.64 4.55 10.61
CA TYR A 58 7.64 4.16 11.59
C TYR A 58 7.32 2.79 12.23
N SER A 59 6.34 2.07 11.66
CA SER A 59 6.06 0.70 12.08
C SER A 59 7.02 -0.28 11.40
N PRO A 60 7.26 -1.45 11.97
CA PRO A 60 8.06 -2.50 11.31
C PRO A 60 7.38 -3.07 10.05
N ARG A 61 6.11 -2.74 9.82
CA ARG A 61 5.33 -3.24 8.68
C ARG A 61 5.52 -2.39 7.45
N GLU A 62 5.65 -3.03 6.31
CA GLU A 62 5.68 -2.35 5.02
C GLU A 62 4.33 -1.70 4.68
N THR A 63 4.38 -0.56 4.00
CA THR A 63 3.17 0.09 3.47
C THR A 63 2.84 -0.48 2.10
N PHE A 64 1.65 -1.04 1.93
CA PHE A 64 1.16 -1.50 0.63
C PHE A 64 0.77 -0.31 -0.26
N TYR A 65 1.31 -0.28 -1.49
CA TYR A 65 0.93 0.65 -2.54
C TYR A 65 0.45 -0.12 -3.77
N SER A 66 -0.77 0.12 -4.21
CA SER A 66 -1.26 -0.42 -5.49
C SER A 66 -0.46 0.14 -6.67
N ASP A 67 -0.26 -0.69 -7.71
CA ASP A 67 0.39 -0.24 -8.94
C ASP A 67 -0.55 0.66 -9.77
N LYS A 68 0.02 1.65 -10.43
CA LYS A 68 -0.68 2.60 -11.31
C LYS A 68 -0.17 2.53 -12.75
N ARG A 69 0.88 1.74 -13.01
CA ARG A 69 1.51 1.61 -14.32
C ARG A 69 0.62 0.77 -15.25
N PRO A 70 0.25 1.28 -16.44
CA PRO A 70 -0.74 0.64 -17.31
C PRO A 70 -0.41 -0.81 -17.69
N PHE A 71 0.86 -1.12 -17.98
CA PHE A 71 1.28 -2.47 -18.31
C PHE A 71 0.91 -3.48 -17.21
N PHE A 72 1.13 -3.14 -15.94
CA PHE A 72 0.86 -4.04 -14.82
C PHE A 72 -0.63 -4.12 -14.48
N THR A 73 -1.37 -3.02 -14.58
CA THR A 73 -2.79 -2.95 -14.21
C THR A 73 -3.74 -3.50 -15.29
N GLN A 74 -3.32 -3.50 -16.56
CA GLN A 74 -4.11 -4.09 -17.64
C GLN A 74 -4.20 -5.62 -17.46
N SER A 75 -5.41 -6.19 -17.51
CA SER A 75 -5.67 -7.64 -17.37
C SER A 75 -5.15 -8.27 -16.05
N GLN A 76 -4.89 -7.44 -15.02
CA GLN A 76 -4.37 -7.86 -13.71
C GLN A 76 -5.26 -8.90 -13.03
N SER A 77 -6.58 -8.85 -13.23
CA SER A 77 -7.56 -9.72 -12.57
C SER A 77 -7.36 -11.23 -12.79
N ILE A 78 -6.51 -11.65 -13.75
CA ILE A 78 -6.12 -13.06 -13.89
C ILE A 78 -5.12 -13.44 -12.78
N PHE A 79 -4.22 -12.53 -12.41
CA PHE A 79 -3.18 -12.77 -11.42
C PHE A 79 -3.61 -12.45 -9.98
N ASP A 80 -4.74 -11.76 -9.79
CA ASP A 80 -5.25 -11.44 -8.48
C ASP A 80 -5.91 -12.67 -7.84
N ILE A 81 -5.53 -12.96 -6.59
CA ILE A 81 -6.14 -13.98 -5.74
C ILE A 81 -6.76 -13.25 -4.57
N GLU A 82 -7.94 -12.66 -4.80
CA GLU A 82 -8.67 -11.91 -3.79
C GLU A 82 -9.50 -12.84 -2.89
N LEU A 83 -9.35 -12.68 -1.60
CA LEU A 83 -10.26 -13.22 -0.59
C LEU A 83 -10.94 -12.04 0.11
N ASP A 84 -12.20 -11.79 -0.27
CA ASP A 84 -13.02 -10.62 0.11
C ASP A 84 -13.45 -10.62 1.59
N TRP A 85 -12.56 -10.34 2.53
CA TRP A 85 -12.98 -10.22 3.93
C TRP A 85 -13.05 -8.77 4.42
N TYR A 86 -11.98 -8.01 4.22
CA TYR A 86 -11.84 -6.66 4.72
C TYR A 86 -11.56 -5.66 3.58
N PRO A 87 -12.54 -4.81 3.21
CA PRO A 87 -12.27 -3.77 2.21
C PRO A 87 -11.21 -2.79 2.69
N GLY A 88 -10.13 -2.64 1.92
CA GLY A 88 -9.08 -1.65 2.17
C GLY A 88 -7.96 -2.08 3.10
N PHE A 89 -7.89 -3.37 3.46
CA PHE A 89 -6.76 -3.98 4.14
C PHE A 89 -6.20 -5.12 3.29
N GLU A 90 -4.95 -4.99 2.87
CA GLU A 90 -4.24 -6.03 2.12
C GLU A 90 -3.48 -6.92 3.10
N LEU A 91 -3.92 -8.17 3.28
CA LEU A 91 -3.23 -9.14 4.11
C LEU A 91 -2.04 -9.76 3.38
N TYR A 92 -2.22 -10.04 2.10
CA TYR A 92 -1.17 -10.51 1.18
C TYR A 92 -1.55 -10.24 -0.27
N SER A 93 -0.54 -10.13 -1.13
CA SER A 93 -0.65 -10.14 -2.59
C SER A 93 0.43 -11.05 -3.15
N ILE A 94 0.08 -12.06 -3.93
CA ILE A 94 1.06 -13.02 -4.48
C ILE A 94 1.89 -12.36 -5.59
N LEU A 95 1.30 -11.42 -6.33
CA LEU A 95 1.97 -10.59 -7.32
C LEU A 95 1.81 -9.11 -6.96
N HIS A 96 2.84 -8.56 -6.35
CA HIS A 96 2.92 -7.13 -6.02
C HIS A 96 3.90 -6.45 -6.98
N THR A 97 3.39 -6.00 -8.11
CA THR A 97 4.22 -5.48 -9.21
C THR A 97 5.05 -4.25 -8.87
N ARG A 98 4.81 -3.60 -7.72
CA ARG A 98 5.67 -2.54 -7.18
C ARG A 98 7.08 -3.00 -6.81
N ARG A 99 7.31 -4.31 -6.67
CA ARG A 99 8.65 -4.89 -6.50
C ARG A 99 9.51 -4.70 -7.75
N ILE A 100 8.86 -4.65 -8.92
CA ILE A 100 9.50 -4.52 -10.23
C ILE A 100 9.77 -3.04 -10.51
N GLY A 101 11.02 -2.70 -10.87
CA GLY A 101 11.47 -1.33 -11.02
C GLY A 101 11.62 -0.60 -9.67
N ALA A 102 11.74 -1.34 -8.57
CA ALA A 102 12.06 -0.79 -7.26
C ALA A 102 13.53 -0.30 -7.23
N ARG A 103 13.94 0.28 -6.12
CA ARG A 103 15.33 0.73 -5.95
C ARG A 103 16.29 -0.46 -6.09
N PRO A 104 17.33 -0.36 -6.97
CA PRO A 104 18.36 -1.39 -7.08
C PRO A 104 19.10 -1.60 -5.77
N LEU A 105 19.65 -2.79 -5.61
CA LEU A 105 20.50 -3.12 -4.47
C LEU A 105 21.93 -2.69 -4.77
N TYR A 106 22.61 -2.09 -3.81
CA TYR A 106 23.99 -1.67 -3.91
C TYR A 106 24.76 -2.10 -2.66
N ASP A 107 25.93 -2.65 -2.86
CA ASP A 107 26.90 -2.88 -1.79
C ASP A 107 28.19 -2.11 -2.09
N CYS A 108 28.19 -0.81 -1.79
CA CYS A 108 29.33 0.04 -2.06
C CYS A 108 30.50 -0.22 -1.10
N SER A 109 30.24 -0.83 0.06
CA SER A 109 31.29 -1.13 1.04
C SER A 109 32.32 -2.14 0.52
N GLN A 110 31.94 -3.02 -0.41
CA GLN A 110 32.88 -3.96 -1.07
C GLN A 110 33.97 -3.25 -1.89
N TYR A 111 33.76 -1.97 -2.24
CA TYR A 111 34.73 -1.16 -3.00
C TYR A 111 35.57 -0.27 -2.10
N SER A 112 35.43 -0.33 -0.77
CA SER A 112 36.23 0.44 0.18
C SER A 112 37.71 -0.05 0.23
N GLU A 113 38.60 0.80 0.70
CA GLU A 113 40.02 0.44 0.88
C GLU A 113 40.22 -0.77 1.81
N SER A 114 39.35 -0.95 2.81
CA SER A 114 39.38 -2.10 3.73
C SER A 114 39.15 -3.45 3.04
N GLU A 115 38.43 -3.47 1.92
CA GLU A 115 38.16 -4.67 1.11
C GLU A 115 39.04 -4.73 -0.15
N GLY A 116 40.07 -3.85 -0.26
CA GLY A 116 41.01 -3.83 -1.37
C GLY A 116 40.60 -2.97 -2.56
N GLY A 117 39.56 -2.16 -2.40
CA GLY A 117 39.12 -1.14 -3.37
C GLY A 117 39.82 0.21 -3.16
N SER A 118 39.13 1.30 -3.45
CA SER A 118 39.57 2.67 -3.20
C SER A 118 38.39 3.52 -2.77
N ASP A 119 38.66 4.55 -1.94
CA ASP A 119 37.62 5.52 -1.53
C ASP A 119 36.99 6.20 -2.73
N ASP A 120 37.76 6.47 -3.80
CA ASP A 120 37.20 7.04 -5.06
C ASP A 120 36.18 6.12 -5.72
N LEU A 121 36.33 4.79 -5.65
CA LEU A 121 35.42 3.81 -6.23
C LEU A 121 34.16 3.63 -5.36
N GLU A 122 34.32 3.66 -4.03
CA GLU A 122 33.22 3.66 -3.09
C GLU A 122 32.36 4.94 -3.25
N ASP A 123 33.00 6.09 -3.40
CA ASP A 123 32.32 7.37 -3.65
C ASP A 123 31.58 7.37 -4.99
N GLN A 124 32.16 6.81 -6.07
CA GLN A 124 31.48 6.64 -7.36
C GLN A 124 30.27 5.73 -7.23
N CYS A 125 30.38 4.59 -6.53
CA CYS A 125 29.23 3.73 -6.27
C CYS A 125 28.13 4.45 -5.48
N ASN A 126 28.48 5.20 -4.44
CA ASN A 126 27.53 5.97 -3.66
C ASN A 126 26.84 7.07 -4.48
N ALA A 127 27.57 7.70 -5.41
CA ALA A 127 27.03 8.73 -6.30
C ALA A 127 26.13 8.16 -7.42
N SER A 128 26.37 6.91 -7.86
CA SER A 128 25.57 6.25 -8.91
C SER A 128 24.23 5.69 -8.44
N LYS A 129 23.93 5.70 -7.12
CA LYS A 129 22.71 5.13 -6.57
C LYS A 129 21.45 5.82 -7.11
N VAL A 130 20.61 5.06 -7.81
CA VAL A 130 19.31 5.50 -8.29
C VAL A 130 18.18 5.04 -7.36
N ASN A 131 17.02 5.70 -7.41
CA ASN A 131 15.88 5.37 -6.56
C ASN A 131 14.88 4.40 -7.20
N THR A 132 15.02 4.13 -8.50
CA THR A 132 14.18 3.22 -9.28
C THR A 132 15.04 2.55 -10.33
N ASN A 133 14.80 1.27 -10.60
CA ASN A 133 15.44 0.55 -11.69
C ASN A 133 14.62 0.65 -12.97
N ASP A 134 15.29 0.81 -14.10
CA ASP A 134 14.68 0.76 -15.41
C ASP A 134 14.39 -0.71 -15.82
N ILE A 135 13.43 -0.90 -16.70
CA ILE A 135 13.06 -2.21 -17.21
C ILE A 135 13.39 -2.26 -18.70
N ASP A 136 14.25 -3.17 -19.09
CA ASP A 136 14.59 -3.37 -20.50
C ASP A 136 13.42 -3.91 -21.30
N MET A 137 12.79 -4.96 -20.81
CA MET A 137 11.69 -5.65 -21.48
C MET A 137 10.66 -6.21 -20.51
N ALA A 138 9.41 -6.23 -20.95
CA ALA A 138 8.37 -6.95 -20.22
C ALA A 138 7.37 -7.58 -21.18
N PHE A 139 6.91 -8.78 -20.83
CA PHE A 139 5.95 -9.58 -21.60
C PHE A 139 4.81 -10.02 -20.70
N LYS A 140 3.60 -9.94 -21.20
CA LYS A 140 2.41 -10.45 -20.53
C LYS A 140 1.47 -11.10 -21.54
N PHE A 141 1.14 -12.36 -21.30
CA PHE A 141 0.14 -13.09 -22.07
C PHE A 141 -1.03 -13.43 -21.15
N THR A 142 -2.24 -13.15 -21.61
CA THR A 142 -3.47 -13.56 -20.93
C THR A 142 -4.44 -14.16 -21.92
N GLN A 143 -5.09 -15.25 -21.53
CA GLN A 143 -6.12 -15.95 -22.31
C GLN A 143 -7.33 -16.23 -21.42
N ARG A 144 -8.49 -15.77 -21.81
CA ARG A 144 -9.76 -16.14 -21.17
C ARG A 144 -10.49 -17.14 -22.05
N GLY A 145 -10.73 -18.33 -21.50
CA GLY A 145 -11.45 -19.41 -22.17
C GLY A 145 -12.82 -19.64 -21.56
N GLU A 146 -13.57 -20.57 -22.09
CA GLU A 146 -14.90 -20.92 -21.55
C GLU A 146 -14.81 -21.55 -20.16
N SER A 147 -13.80 -22.38 -19.92
CA SER A 147 -13.61 -23.07 -18.64
C SER A 147 -12.23 -22.84 -18.02
N THR A 148 -11.26 -22.35 -18.77
CA THR A 148 -9.89 -22.19 -18.29
C THR A 148 -9.33 -20.85 -18.71
N ASP A 149 -8.90 -20.08 -17.73
CA ASP A 149 -8.15 -18.85 -17.93
C ASP A 149 -6.66 -19.11 -17.69
N PHE A 150 -5.81 -18.40 -18.44
CA PHE A 150 -4.38 -18.56 -18.41
C PHE A 150 -3.69 -17.19 -18.41
N GLY A 151 -2.64 -17.04 -17.60
CA GLY A 151 -1.78 -15.85 -17.59
C GLY A 151 -0.31 -16.23 -17.47
N ALA A 152 0.53 -15.53 -18.21
CA ALA A 152 1.99 -15.59 -18.07
C ALA A 152 2.56 -14.18 -18.13
N PHE A 153 3.62 -13.93 -17.37
CA PHE A 153 4.23 -12.63 -17.21
C PHE A 153 5.73 -12.80 -17.02
N ALA A 154 6.53 -11.93 -17.64
CA ALA A 154 7.97 -11.87 -17.46
C ALA A 154 8.44 -10.41 -17.57
N THR A 155 9.37 -10.00 -16.71
CA THR A 155 10.04 -8.70 -16.77
C THR A 155 11.52 -8.85 -16.48
N PHE A 156 12.32 -8.01 -17.13
CA PHE A 156 13.77 -7.99 -17.08
C PHE A 156 14.19 -6.54 -16.77
N GLU A 157 14.78 -6.35 -15.61
CA GLU A 157 15.33 -5.06 -15.22
C GLU A 157 16.68 -4.83 -15.87
N LYS A 158 17.03 -3.57 -16.06
CA LYS A 158 18.31 -3.16 -16.61
C LYS A 158 19.39 -3.24 -15.54
N ASP A 159 20.59 -3.64 -15.96
CA ASP A 159 21.76 -3.48 -15.12
C ASP A 159 22.13 -2.00 -14.99
N GLU A 160 22.38 -1.58 -13.77
CA GLU A 160 22.86 -0.25 -13.44
C GLU A 160 24.35 -0.29 -13.05
N ASP A 161 25.02 0.86 -13.06
CA ASP A 161 26.39 0.93 -12.55
C ASP A 161 26.43 0.43 -11.10
N PHE A 162 27.28 -0.54 -10.81
CA PHE A 162 27.45 -1.19 -9.50
C PHE A 162 26.22 -1.98 -8.99
N SER A 163 25.27 -2.35 -9.86
CA SER A 163 24.13 -3.19 -9.51
C SER A 163 23.65 -4.00 -10.70
N GLU A 164 23.24 -5.25 -10.47
CA GLU A 164 22.65 -6.11 -11.49
C GLU A 164 21.12 -6.05 -11.40
N GLY A 165 20.45 -5.99 -12.56
CA GLY A 165 19.00 -5.99 -12.67
C GLY A 165 18.40 -7.34 -12.25
N SER A 166 17.18 -7.30 -11.75
CA SER A 166 16.43 -8.49 -11.33
C SER A 166 15.50 -8.97 -12.43
N ASN A 167 15.22 -10.28 -12.45
CA ASN A 167 14.29 -10.90 -13.38
C ASN A 167 13.06 -11.43 -12.63
N PHE A 168 11.87 -11.20 -13.18
CA PHE A 168 10.61 -11.58 -12.53
C PHE A 168 9.71 -12.35 -13.48
N TYR A 169 9.13 -13.43 -12.99
CA TYR A 169 8.24 -14.31 -13.75
C TYR A 169 7.00 -14.63 -12.95
N ALA A 170 5.84 -14.65 -13.60
CA ALA A 170 4.60 -15.16 -13.01
C ALA A 170 3.82 -16.01 -14.01
N PHE A 171 3.19 -17.05 -13.48
CA PHE A 171 2.32 -17.95 -14.22
C PHE A 171 1.03 -18.15 -13.45
N ARG A 172 -0.10 -18.14 -14.12
CA ARG A 172 -1.42 -18.34 -13.53
C ARG A 172 -2.27 -19.23 -14.42
N THR A 173 -2.96 -20.20 -13.85
CA THR A 173 -4.05 -20.92 -14.48
C THR A 173 -5.26 -20.99 -13.56
N ILE A 174 -6.45 -20.85 -14.12
CA ILE A 174 -7.72 -20.90 -13.40
C ILE A 174 -8.64 -21.81 -14.17
N HIS A 175 -9.22 -22.81 -13.50
CA HIS A 175 -10.17 -23.74 -14.10
C HIS A 175 -11.52 -23.62 -13.40
N ASN A 176 -12.58 -23.34 -14.19
CA ASN A 176 -13.95 -23.18 -13.71
C ASN A 176 -14.77 -24.42 -14.10
N VAL A 177 -15.33 -25.10 -13.11
CA VAL A 177 -16.19 -26.29 -13.28
C VAL A 177 -17.47 -26.12 -12.48
N GLY A 178 -18.54 -25.74 -13.12
CA GLY A 178 -19.83 -25.50 -12.47
C GLY A 178 -19.72 -24.40 -11.40
N LYS A 179 -19.86 -24.78 -10.15
CA LYS A 179 -19.78 -23.87 -8.99
C LYS A 179 -18.39 -23.77 -8.37
N HIS A 180 -17.42 -24.43 -8.95
CA HIS A 180 -16.06 -24.55 -8.44
C HIS A 180 -15.08 -23.80 -9.34
N ARG A 181 -14.15 -23.11 -8.74
CA ARG A 181 -13.00 -22.48 -9.38
C ARG A 181 -11.74 -22.98 -8.68
N ILE A 182 -10.82 -23.53 -9.44
CA ILE A 182 -9.52 -24.00 -8.96
C ILE A 182 -8.44 -23.21 -9.68
N GLY A 183 -7.51 -22.65 -8.94
CA GLY A 183 -6.40 -21.89 -9.47
C GLY A 183 -5.05 -22.41 -9.03
N HIS A 184 -4.04 -22.20 -9.85
CA HIS A 184 -2.64 -22.37 -9.51
C HIS A 184 -1.88 -21.13 -9.97
N MET A 185 -1.03 -20.58 -9.14
CA MET A 185 -0.12 -19.49 -9.47
C MET A 185 1.29 -19.82 -9.01
N ALA A 186 2.26 -19.50 -9.84
CA ALA A 186 3.67 -19.54 -9.50
C ALA A 186 4.27 -18.16 -9.80
N THR A 187 5.08 -17.64 -8.89
CA THR A 187 5.92 -16.47 -9.10
C THR A 187 7.38 -16.84 -8.84
N HIS A 188 8.29 -16.23 -9.59
CA HIS A 188 9.73 -16.43 -9.42
C HIS A 188 10.44 -15.08 -9.59
N ALA A 189 11.28 -14.74 -8.63
CA ALA A 189 12.18 -13.59 -8.67
C ALA A 189 13.61 -14.08 -8.62
N ASP A 190 14.44 -13.61 -9.55
CA ASP A 190 15.88 -13.86 -9.62
C ASP A 190 16.60 -12.52 -9.45
N LYS A 191 17.32 -12.37 -8.32
CA LYS A 191 18.05 -11.16 -7.93
C LYS A 191 19.54 -11.48 -7.92
N ALA A 192 20.14 -11.48 -9.10
CA ALA A 192 21.51 -11.92 -9.34
C ALA A 192 22.52 -11.18 -8.47
N PHE A 193 22.34 -9.87 -8.23
CA PHE A 193 23.24 -9.07 -7.40
C PHE A 193 23.49 -9.61 -5.98
N ILE A 194 22.52 -10.30 -5.38
CA ILE A 194 22.61 -10.88 -4.04
C ILE A 194 22.51 -12.41 -4.04
N ASP A 195 22.66 -13.05 -5.22
CA ASP A 195 22.52 -14.51 -5.42
C ASP A 195 21.25 -15.09 -4.79
N ARG A 196 20.12 -14.35 -4.92
CA ARG A 196 18.85 -14.69 -4.29
C ARG A 196 17.80 -15.09 -5.33
N GLN A 197 17.33 -16.32 -5.24
CA GLN A 197 16.23 -16.85 -6.03
C GLN A 197 15.04 -17.15 -5.12
N ALA A 198 13.88 -16.62 -5.42
CA ALA A 198 12.67 -16.79 -4.64
C ALA A 198 11.52 -17.31 -5.52
N THR A 199 10.94 -18.44 -5.15
CA THR A 199 9.80 -19.04 -5.83
C THR A 199 8.63 -19.19 -4.87
N VAL A 200 7.46 -18.70 -5.27
CA VAL A 200 6.22 -18.88 -4.53
C VAL A 200 5.23 -19.63 -5.39
N ASN A 201 4.70 -20.73 -4.87
CA ASN A 201 3.62 -21.50 -5.49
C ASN A 201 2.35 -21.40 -4.67
N THR A 202 1.20 -21.21 -5.32
CA THR A 202 -0.10 -21.18 -4.66
C THR A 202 -1.09 -22.09 -5.35
N ILE A 203 -1.97 -22.68 -4.55
CA ILE A 203 -3.15 -23.39 -5.03
C ILE A 203 -4.35 -22.74 -4.35
N ASP A 204 -5.30 -22.23 -5.14
CA ASP A 204 -6.50 -21.61 -4.63
C ASP A 204 -7.76 -22.31 -5.14
N TYR A 205 -8.79 -22.24 -4.30
CA TYR A 205 -10.09 -22.86 -4.55
C TYR A 205 -11.20 -21.92 -4.13
N GLN A 206 -12.24 -21.83 -4.96
CA GLN A 206 -13.47 -21.11 -4.63
C GLN A 206 -14.68 -21.99 -4.96
N TYR A 207 -15.64 -21.99 -4.05
CA TYR A 207 -16.96 -22.55 -4.25
C TYR A 207 -18.04 -21.49 -4.04
N LEU A 208 -18.98 -21.38 -4.98
CA LEU A 208 -20.10 -20.47 -4.90
C LEU A 208 -21.41 -21.23 -5.10
N SER A 209 -22.23 -21.34 -4.04
CA SER A 209 -23.52 -22.01 -4.09
C SER A 209 -24.65 -21.06 -4.52
N ASP A 210 -25.78 -21.64 -4.97
CA ASP A 210 -26.98 -20.85 -5.34
C ASP A 210 -27.67 -20.21 -4.13
N ASN A 211 -27.45 -20.72 -2.92
CA ASN A 211 -28.03 -20.18 -1.69
C ASN A 211 -27.14 -19.13 -1.00
N GLY A 212 -26.12 -18.62 -1.70
CA GLY A 212 -25.26 -17.55 -1.20
C GLY A 212 -24.12 -17.98 -0.27
N LEU A 213 -23.77 -19.27 -0.20
CA LEU A 213 -22.57 -19.73 0.45
C LEU A 213 -21.38 -19.63 -0.50
N LYS A 214 -20.35 -18.88 -0.10
CA LYS A 214 -19.05 -18.76 -0.76
C LYS A 214 -18.00 -19.39 0.18
N ILE A 215 -17.18 -20.29 -0.34
CA ILE A 215 -16.01 -20.84 0.36
C ILE A 215 -14.79 -20.53 -0.49
N GLU A 216 -13.76 -20.01 0.14
CA GLU A 216 -12.47 -19.70 -0.50
C GLU A 216 -11.34 -20.31 0.33
N HIS A 217 -10.37 -20.83 -0.36
CA HIS A 217 -9.18 -21.44 0.23
C HIS A 217 -7.97 -21.15 -0.62
N ILE A 218 -6.83 -20.89 0.03
CA ILE A 218 -5.53 -20.80 -0.62
C ILE A 218 -4.47 -21.46 0.24
N ASN A 219 -3.57 -22.19 -0.40
CA ASN A 219 -2.28 -22.60 0.14
C ASN A 219 -1.17 -21.89 -0.59
N MET A 220 -0.14 -21.48 0.15
CA MET A 220 1.06 -20.79 -0.34
C MET A 220 2.28 -21.58 0.13
N PHE A 221 3.26 -21.70 -0.77
CA PHE A 221 4.54 -22.36 -0.49
C PHE A 221 5.64 -21.42 -1.01
N SER A 222 6.49 -20.94 -0.13
CA SER A 222 7.69 -20.15 -0.49
C SER A 222 8.93 -21.00 -0.40
N ASN A 223 9.81 -20.87 -1.38
CA ASN A 223 11.14 -21.47 -1.39
C ASN A 223 12.13 -20.42 -1.87
N ILE A 224 13.11 -20.11 -1.05
CA ILE A 224 14.11 -19.08 -1.29
C ILE A 224 15.48 -19.71 -1.10
N SER A 225 16.44 -19.33 -1.95
CA SER A 225 17.81 -19.78 -1.82
C SER A 225 18.36 -19.47 -0.43
N ASP A 226 19.00 -20.46 0.18
CA ASP A 226 19.63 -20.36 1.50
C ASP A 226 18.71 -20.02 2.68
N GLU A 227 17.38 -20.10 2.49
CA GLU A 227 16.37 -19.94 3.55
C GLU A 227 15.52 -21.22 3.68
N ASP A 228 14.90 -21.41 4.85
CA ASP A 228 13.94 -22.49 5.06
C ASP A 228 12.65 -22.26 4.26
N SER A 229 12.00 -23.35 3.84
CA SER A 229 10.76 -23.27 3.05
C SER A 229 9.58 -22.89 3.92
N GLY A 230 8.82 -21.88 3.50
CA GLY A 230 7.65 -21.39 4.22
C GLY A 230 6.33 -21.92 3.69
N PHE A 231 5.34 -21.99 4.59
CA PHE A 231 3.98 -22.42 4.27
C PHE A 231 2.94 -21.44 4.80
N GLY A 232 1.92 -21.15 3.98
CA GLY A 232 0.75 -20.37 4.36
C GLY A 232 -0.55 -21.04 3.91
N SER A 233 -1.59 -20.92 4.71
CA SER A 233 -2.92 -21.39 4.37
C SER A 233 -3.98 -20.43 4.88
N ARG A 234 -5.00 -20.15 4.07
CA ARG A 234 -6.16 -19.34 4.45
C ARG A 234 -7.43 -19.98 3.93
N THR A 235 -8.43 -20.10 4.80
CA THR A 235 -9.78 -20.57 4.44
C THR A 235 -10.80 -19.58 4.95
N MET A 236 -11.72 -19.19 4.09
CA MET A 236 -12.84 -18.33 4.42
C MET A 236 -14.16 -18.98 3.97
N ALA A 237 -15.18 -18.91 4.81
CA ALA A 237 -16.54 -19.25 4.46
C ALA A 237 -17.45 -18.05 4.75
N MET A 238 -18.19 -17.60 3.74
CA MET A 238 -19.15 -16.49 3.82
C MET A 238 -20.51 -16.96 3.34
N HIS A 239 -21.55 -16.78 4.16
CA HIS A 239 -22.91 -17.10 3.78
C HIS A 239 -23.80 -15.87 3.81
N ARG A 240 -24.46 -15.60 2.69
CA ARG A 240 -25.49 -14.55 2.52
C ARG A 240 -26.81 -15.17 2.13
N PRO A 241 -27.58 -15.72 3.11
CA PRO A 241 -28.83 -16.44 2.81
C PRO A 241 -29.91 -15.53 2.20
N ASN A 242 -29.81 -14.22 2.41
CA ASN A 242 -30.72 -13.22 1.88
C ASN A 242 -29.99 -11.86 1.78
N LYS A 243 -30.74 -10.81 1.43
CA LYS A 243 -30.20 -9.44 1.25
C LYS A 243 -29.78 -8.77 2.57
N GLU A 244 -30.25 -9.28 3.70
CA GLU A 244 -30.12 -8.64 5.01
C GLU A 244 -28.97 -9.23 5.81
N TRP A 245 -28.83 -10.55 5.82
CA TRP A 245 -27.90 -11.26 6.68
C TRP A 245 -26.63 -11.70 5.96
N ARG A 246 -25.53 -11.57 6.68
CA ARG A 246 -24.21 -12.07 6.29
C ARG A 246 -23.55 -12.73 7.50
N TYR A 247 -23.07 -13.95 7.33
CA TYR A 247 -22.28 -14.70 8.31
C TYR A 247 -20.97 -15.10 7.68
N GLY A 248 -19.88 -15.03 8.42
CA GLY A 248 -18.61 -15.48 7.92
C GLY A 248 -17.73 -16.07 9.02
N ALA A 249 -16.87 -16.96 8.62
CA ALA A 249 -15.78 -17.49 9.45
C ALA A 249 -14.53 -17.59 8.60
N GLU A 250 -13.39 -17.37 9.23
CA GLU A 250 -12.09 -17.40 8.57
C GLU A 250 -11.04 -17.97 9.51
N ILE A 251 -10.12 -18.73 8.94
CA ILE A 251 -8.92 -19.19 9.61
C ILE A 251 -7.75 -19.02 8.67
N TYR A 252 -6.62 -18.57 9.18
CA TYR A 252 -5.37 -18.57 8.46
C TYR A 252 -4.19 -18.91 9.36
N TYR A 253 -3.18 -19.50 8.72
CA TYR A 253 -1.91 -19.86 9.31
C TYR A 253 -0.81 -19.47 8.33
N PHE A 254 0.17 -18.73 8.81
CA PHE A 254 1.40 -18.37 8.08
C PHE A 254 2.57 -18.76 8.97
N SER A 255 3.43 -19.68 8.50
CA SER A 255 4.64 -20.04 9.23
C SER A 255 5.58 -18.85 9.37
N ASP A 256 6.50 -18.93 10.30
CA ASP A 256 7.58 -17.95 10.50
C ASP A 256 8.52 -17.85 9.29
N ASP A 257 8.74 -18.98 8.57
CA ASP A 257 9.54 -19.02 7.35
C ASP A 257 8.77 -18.58 6.09
N LEU A 258 7.45 -18.32 6.17
CA LEU A 258 6.72 -17.88 4.99
C LEU A 258 7.19 -16.48 4.56
N ASN A 259 7.83 -16.43 3.40
CA ASN A 259 8.28 -15.18 2.79
C ASN A 259 7.90 -15.15 1.30
N ILE A 260 7.01 -14.24 0.94
CA ILE A 260 6.55 -14.03 -0.44
C ILE A 260 6.96 -12.65 -0.97
N ASN A 261 7.76 -11.87 -0.20
CA ASN A 261 7.99 -10.46 -0.43
C ASN A 261 8.97 -10.14 -1.57
N ASP A 262 9.62 -11.15 -2.17
CA ASP A 262 10.49 -10.91 -3.33
C ASP A 262 9.72 -10.46 -4.57
N MET A 263 8.49 -10.96 -4.79
CA MET A 263 7.60 -10.56 -5.86
C MET A 263 6.17 -10.29 -5.38
N GLY A 264 5.86 -10.65 -4.14
CA GLY A 264 4.58 -10.46 -3.48
C GLY A 264 4.62 -9.40 -2.37
N TYR A 265 3.57 -9.39 -1.59
CA TYR A 265 3.41 -8.63 -0.37
C TYR A 265 2.78 -9.52 0.69
N LEU A 266 3.34 -9.56 1.88
CA LEU A 266 2.77 -10.20 3.06
C LEU A 266 2.78 -9.20 4.21
N TRP A 267 1.61 -8.94 4.81
CA TRP A 267 1.48 -8.03 5.93
C TRP A 267 2.29 -8.49 7.15
N ARG A 268 2.24 -9.79 7.48
CA ARG A 268 3.14 -10.48 8.41
C ARG A 268 3.10 -11.99 8.19
N ASN A 269 4.19 -12.67 8.47
CA ASN A 269 4.28 -14.11 8.72
C ASN A 269 4.14 -14.41 10.21
N ASP A 270 4.47 -15.60 10.65
CA ASP A 270 4.37 -16.06 12.05
C ASP A 270 2.99 -15.73 12.66
N LEU A 271 1.92 -16.20 12.02
CA LEU A 271 0.57 -15.78 12.35
C LEU A 271 -0.44 -16.92 12.21
N MET A 272 -1.17 -17.18 13.27
CA MET A 272 -2.36 -18.03 13.28
C MET A 272 -3.55 -17.21 13.76
N ALA A 273 -4.61 -17.12 12.96
CA ALA A 273 -5.76 -16.31 13.34
C ALA A 273 -7.09 -16.97 12.99
N TYR A 274 -8.08 -16.65 13.81
CA TYR A 274 -9.47 -17.07 13.66
C TYR A 274 -10.35 -15.82 13.61
N GLY A 275 -11.21 -15.75 12.62
CA GLY A 275 -12.15 -14.65 12.46
C GLY A 275 -13.59 -15.13 12.37
N ALA A 276 -14.51 -14.33 12.88
CA ALA A 276 -15.94 -14.50 12.67
C ALA A 276 -16.62 -13.15 12.45
N THR A 277 -17.59 -13.10 11.54
CA THR A 277 -18.38 -11.90 11.26
C THR A 277 -19.86 -12.18 11.24
N LEU A 278 -20.63 -11.23 11.75
CA LEU A 278 -22.07 -11.19 11.67
C LEU A 278 -22.48 -9.81 11.15
N GLY A 279 -23.14 -9.76 10.00
CA GLY A 279 -23.64 -8.53 9.39
C GLY A 279 -25.15 -8.57 9.20
N TYR A 280 -25.81 -7.45 9.46
CA TYR A 280 -27.20 -7.22 9.16
C TYR A 280 -27.38 -5.90 8.40
N THR A 281 -28.06 -5.94 7.26
CA THR A 281 -28.34 -4.75 6.45
C THR A 281 -29.83 -4.66 6.17
N ARG A 282 -30.43 -3.57 6.59
CA ARG A 282 -31.83 -3.23 6.27
C ARG A 282 -31.88 -2.24 5.11
N THR A 283 -32.70 -2.52 4.10
CA THR A 283 -32.91 -1.66 2.91
C THR A 283 -34.39 -1.36 2.66
N ASP A 284 -35.30 -2.07 3.33
CA ASP A 284 -36.77 -1.93 3.21
C ASP A 284 -37.29 -0.88 4.19
N PHE A 285 -37.13 0.37 3.86
CA PHE A 285 -37.67 1.48 4.62
C PHE A 285 -38.92 2.05 3.89
N GLU A 286 -39.91 2.49 4.67
CA GLU A 286 -41.07 3.18 4.16
C GLU A 286 -40.70 4.41 3.30
N ASP A 287 -41.54 4.78 2.33
CA ASP A 287 -41.26 5.88 1.41
C ASP A 287 -41.03 7.22 2.12
N GLN A 288 -41.70 7.44 3.25
CA GLN A 288 -41.52 8.65 4.08
C GLN A 288 -40.25 8.65 4.92
N SER A 289 -39.56 7.51 5.07
CA SER A 289 -38.33 7.41 5.81
C SER A 289 -37.18 8.18 5.10
N ILE A 290 -36.37 8.87 5.89
CA ILE A 290 -35.12 9.49 5.39
C ILE A 290 -34.01 8.46 5.11
N SER A 291 -34.17 7.23 5.63
CA SER A 291 -33.17 6.15 5.51
C SER A 291 -33.25 5.45 4.17
N LYS A 292 -32.11 5.17 3.56
CA LYS A 292 -31.96 4.34 2.35
C LYS A 292 -31.45 2.94 2.70
N SER A 293 -30.41 2.85 3.53
CA SER A 293 -29.90 1.59 4.06
C SER A 293 -29.28 1.79 5.43
N ARG A 294 -29.32 0.75 6.25
CA ARG A 294 -28.69 0.72 7.57
C ARG A 294 -28.01 -0.63 7.75
N SER A 295 -26.73 -0.60 8.10
CA SER A 295 -25.93 -1.81 8.28
C SER A 295 -25.29 -1.84 9.65
N TYR A 296 -25.23 -3.03 10.24
CA TYR A 296 -24.54 -3.34 11.49
C TYR A 296 -23.64 -4.52 11.22
N ASN A 297 -22.38 -4.47 11.68
CA ASN A 297 -21.49 -5.62 11.65
C ASN A 297 -20.86 -5.79 13.02
N ILE A 298 -20.65 -7.04 13.39
CA ILE A 298 -19.88 -7.45 14.56
C ILE A 298 -18.84 -8.42 14.03
N ASP A 299 -17.57 -8.16 14.33
CA ASP A 299 -16.46 -8.99 13.94
C ASP A 299 -15.66 -9.38 15.18
N TYR A 300 -15.18 -10.61 15.21
CA TYR A 300 -14.29 -11.16 16.22
C TYR A 300 -13.04 -11.70 15.55
N TRP A 301 -11.89 -11.43 16.15
CA TRP A 301 -10.60 -11.96 15.73
C TRP A 301 -9.77 -12.38 16.93
N ASP A 302 -9.13 -13.54 16.81
CA ASP A 302 -8.14 -14.07 17.74
C ASP A 302 -6.85 -14.31 16.95
N GLN A 303 -5.75 -13.70 17.40
CA GLN A 303 -4.45 -13.77 16.74
C GLN A 303 -3.41 -14.37 17.68
N ASN A 304 -2.67 -15.34 17.18
CA ASN A 304 -1.59 -16.02 17.86
C ASN A 304 -0.40 -16.12 16.91
N ASN A 305 0.82 -16.25 17.42
CA ASN A 305 1.96 -16.65 16.61
C ASN A 305 1.97 -18.18 16.36
N ALA A 306 2.93 -18.69 15.60
CA ALA A 306 3.06 -20.13 15.31
C ALA A 306 3.31 -20.98 16.57
N GLU A 307 3.88 -20.40 17.62
CA GLU A 307 4.09 -21.01 18.93
C GLU A 307 2.82 -21.00 19.84
N HIS A 308 1.67 -20.57 19.29
CA HIS A 308 0.40 -20.41 20.01
C HIS A 308 0.41 -19.36 21.12
N GLU A 309 1.33 -18.42 21.09
CA GLU A 309 1.31 -17.27 21.99
C GLU A 309 0.25 -16.26 21.55
N ASN A 310 -0.62 -15.85 22.47
CA ASN A 310 -1.68 -14.89 22.15
C ASN A 310 -1.10 -13.48 21.87
N LEU A 311 -1.26 -13.02 20.66
CA LEU A 311 -0.87 -11.68 20.24
C LEU A 311 -1.94 -10.66 20.66
N GLU A 312 -3.15 -10.80 20.15
CA GLU A 312 -4.26 -9.91 20.51
C GLU A 312 -5.60 -10.51 20.08
N GLN A 313 -6.67 -10.22 20.81
CA GLN A 313 -8.05 -10.50 20.40
C GLN A 313 -8.77 -9.18 20.15
N PHE A 314 -9.52 -9.12 19.06
CA PHE A 314 -10.30 -7.95 18.69
C PHE A 314 -11.79 -8.24 18.63
N TYR A 315 -12.56 -7.28 19.12
CA TYR A 315 -13.99 -7.21 18.90
C TYR A 315 -14.26 -5.90 18.17
N SER A 316 -14.83 -5.97 16.97
CA SER A 316 -15.20 -4.79 16.19
C SER A 316 -16.72 -4.70 16.07
N PHE A 317 -17.24 -3.52 16.27
CA PHE A 317 -18.62 -3.17 15.95
C PHE A 317 -18.62 -2.03 14.96
N SER A 318 -19.34 -2.18 13.84
CA SER A 318 -19.54 -1.08 12.89
C SER A 318 -21.00 -0.82 12.60
N PHE A 319 -21.34 0.45 12.48
CA PHE A 319 -22.65 0.97 12.10
C PHE A 319 -22.53 1.89 10.90
N SER A 320 -23.33 1.66 9.87
CA SER A 320 -23.43 2.54 8.70
C SER A 320 -24.88 2.89 8.42
N GLN A 321 -25.18 4.18 8.33
CA GLN A 321 -26.47 4.72 7.93
C GLN A 321 -26.32 5.53 6.64
N ARG A 322 -26.90 5.06 5.55
CA ARG A 322 -27.03 5.82 4.30
C ARG A 322 -28.44 6.41 4.22
N PHE A 323 -28.52 7.69 3.90
CA PHE A 323 -29.77 8.43 3.78
C PHE A 323 -30.21 8.55 2.32
N LYS A 324 -31.50 8.79 2.07
CA LYS A 324 -32.03 9.06 0.74
C LYS A 324 -31.44 10.33 0.12
N SER A 325 -31.01 11.28 0.94
CA SER A 325 -30.23 12.47 0.54
C SER A 325 -28.83 12.17 0.01
N THR A 326 -28.39 10.91 0.02
CA THR A 326 -27.02 10.44 -0.30
C THR A 326 -25.96 10.70 0.77
N SER A 327 -26.32 11.35 1.89
CA SER A 327 -25.42 11.46 3.04
C SER A 327 -25.19 10.09 3.70
N ASN A 328 -24.08 9.98 4.42
CA ASN A 328 -23.71 8.76 5.13
C ASN A 328 -23.12 9.07 6.51
N ILE A 329 -23.51 8.28 7.51
CA ILE A 329 -22.85 8.22 8.82
C ILE A 329 -22.21 6.85 8.94
N PHE A 330 -20.96 6.80 9.41
CA PHE A 330 -20.25 5.58 9.75
C PHE A 330 -19.67 5.71 11.16
N ILE A 331 -19.86 4.69 11.97
CA ILE A 331 -19.27 4.57 13.31
C ILE A 331 -18.61 3.21 13.40
N GLN A 332 -17.38 3.17 13.87
CA GLN A 332 -16.65 1.95 14.16
C GLN A 332 -16.09 2.01 15.58
N SER A 333 -16.20 0.93 16.31
CA SER A 333 -15.58 0.75 17.62
C SER A 333 -14.87 -0.58 17.66
N ASN A 334 -13.59 -0.55 18.02
CA ASN A 334 -12.79 -1.75 18.23
C ASN A 334 -12.39 -1.83 19.71
N ILE A 335 -12.42 -3.02 20.25
CA ILE A 335 -11.95 -3.34 21.60
C ILE A 335 -10.92 -4.43 21.45
N SER A 336 -9.72 -4.23 22.02
CA SER A 336 -8.68 -5.23 22.03
C SER A 336 -8.41 -5.74 23.46
N SER A 337 -8.10 -7.04 23.55
CA SER A 337 -7.68 -7.67 24.80
C SER A 337 -6.21 -7.32 25.11
N LYS A 338 -5.74 -7.75 26.27
CA LYS A 338 -4.30 -7.87 26.54
C LYS A 338 -3.68 -8.92 25.62
N GLY A 339 -2.43 -8.71 25.20
CA GLY A 339 -1.70 -9.61 24.31
C GLY A 339 -0.19 -9.36 24.35
N LYS A 340 0.48 -9.84 23.30
CA LYS A 340 1.91 -9.66 23.06
C LYS A 340 2.09 -8.95 21.72
N ASP A 341 3.04 -8.04 21.65
CA ASP A 341 3.48 -7.36 20.41
C ASP A 341 4.92 -7.83 20.14
N ASP A 342 5.06 -8.76 19.25
CA ASP A 342 6.34 -9.37 18.86
C ASP A 342 7.00 -8.64 17.69
N GLU A 343 6.26 -7.79 16.99
CA GLU A 343 6.79 -7.03 15.86
C GLU A 343 7.67 -5.85 16.30
N ILE A 344 7.24 -5.10 17.31
CA ILE A 344 8.05 -3.98 17.81
C ILE A 344 9.36 -4.45 18.44
N THR A 345 9.42 -5.72 18.86
CA THR A 345 10.59 -6.36 19.48
C THR A 345 11.41 -7.18 18.51
N GLN A 346 11.04 -7.27 17.23
CA GLN A 346 11.75 -8.06 16.25
C GLN A 346 13.27 -7.78 16.25
N GLY A 347 14.08 -8.82 16.45
CA GLY A 347 15.54 -8.72 16.60
C GLY A 347 16.00 -8.15 17.96
N SER A 348 15.13 -8.10 18.98
CA SER A 348 15.56 -7.82 20.36
C SER A 348 16.34 -8.99 20.95
N GLN A 349 17.40 -8.67 21.69
CA GLN A 349 18.22 -9.67 22.39
C GLN A 349 17.69 -9.96 23.81
N ILE A 350 16.73 -9.16 24.31
CA ILE A 350 16.23 -9.24 25.69
C ILE A 350 14.91 -9.99 25.76
N SER A 351 13.94 -9.63 24.91
CA SER A 351 12.62 -10.26 24.93
C SER A 351 12.03 -10.36 23.52
N PRO A 352 11.48 -11.52 23.13
CA PRO A 352 10.86 -11.68 21.81
C PRO A 352 9.50 -10.96 21.69
N PHE A 353 8.95 -10.42 22.76
CA PHE A 353 7.66 -9.73 22.74
C PHE A 353 7.57 -8.59 23.78
N LEU A 354 6.72 -7.62 23.49
CA LEU A 354 6.26 -6.60 24.41
C LEU A 354 4.82 -6.93 24.88
N ARG A 355 4.57 -6.93 26.19
CA ARG A 355 3.21 -7.11 26.71
C ARG A 355 2.37 -5.88 26.53
N THR A 356 1.19 -6.05 25.96
CA THR A 356 0.16 -5.03 25.81
C THR A 356 -1.04 -5.34 26.69
N GLY A 357 -1.66 -4.30 27.26
CA GLY A 357 -2.92 -4.38 27.99
C GLY A 357 -4.12 -4.07 27.11
N ASN A 358 -5.32 -4.13 27.69
CA ASN A 358 -6.55 -3.84 26.94
C ASN A 358 -6.50 -2.45 26.27
N GLY A 359 -7.02 -2.39 25.06
CA GLY A 359 -7.09 -1.19 24.24
C GLY A 359 -8.44 -1.04 23.55
N GLY A 360 -8.51 -0.07 22.66
CA GLY A 360 -9.66 0.11 21.78
C GLY A 360 -9.74 1.51 21.19
N ASN A 361 -10.59 1.65 20.18
CA ASN A 361 -10.86 2.92 19.51
C ASN A 361 -12.34 3.08 19.19
N ILE A 362 -12.74 4.34 18.99
CA ILE A 362 -14.02 4.71 18.41
C ILE A 362 -13.73 5.75 17.34
N ASP A 363 -14.22 5.50 16.14
CA ASP A 363 -14.13 6.42 15.00
C ASP A 363 -15.53 6.74 14.46
N PHE A 364 -15.75 8.00 14.12
CA PHE A 364 -16.98 8.54 13.56
C PHE A 364 -16.68 9.28 12.27
N ASP A 365 -17.42 9.00 11.20
CA ASP A 365 -17.35 9.68 9.93
C ASP A 365 -18.74 10.10 9.45
N TYR A 366 -18.85 11.34 9.02
CA TYR A 366 -20.02 11.88 8.31
C TYR A 366 -19.62 12.39 6.94
N ARG A 367 -20.42 12.05 5.93
CA ARG A 367 -20.30 12.60 4.58
C ARG A 367 -21.65 13.24 4.18
N SER A 368 -21.61 14.50 3.78
CA SER A 368 -22.80 15.23 3.34
C SER A 368 -23.30 14.72 1.98
N PRO A 369 -24.56 15.00 1.63
CA PRO A 369 -24.97 14.97 0.23
C PRO A 369 -24.28 16.09 -0.55
N GLN A 370 -24.54 16.13 -1.85
CA GLN A 370 -24.16 17.26 -2.68
C GLN A 370 -25.14 18.42 -2.43
N TYR A 371 -24.61 19.59 -1.99
CA TYR A 371 -25.36 20.83 -1.82
C TYR A 371 -24.93 21.84 -2.89
N GLY A 372 -25.65 21.90 -4.01
CA GLY A 372 -25.19 22.68 -5.16
C GLY A 372 -23.77 22.21 -5.57
N PRO A 373 -22.77 23.09 -5.63
CA PRO A 373 -21.40 22.71 -5.97
C PRO A 373 -20.61 22.10 -4.79
N TRP A 374 -21.16 22.07 -3.57
CA TRP A 374 -20.42 21.74 -2.35
C TRP A 374 -20.69 20.33 -1.83
N LYS A 375 -19.64 19.71 -1.29
CA LYS A 375 -19.70 18.45 -0.54
C LYS A 375 -18.77 18.54 0.67
N TYR A 376 -19.22 18.01 1.83
CA TYR A 376 -18.47 18.08 3.08
C TYR A 376 -18.27 16.69 3.69
N SER A 377 -17.19 16.52 4.41
CA SER A 377 -16.96 15.35 5.28
C SER A 377 -16.33 15.80 6.58
N ILE A 378 -16.68 15.11 7.67
CA ILE A 378 -16.13 15.34 9.00
C ILE A 378 -15.85 13.96 9.61
N GLY A 379 -14.68 13.80 10.24
CA GLY A 379 -14.30 12.60 10.96
C GLY A 379 -13.71 12.93 12.32
N PHE A 380 -13.97 12.09 13.32
CA PHE A 380 -13.39 12.15 14.66
C PHE A 380 -13.00 10.75 15.12
N GLY A 381 -11.87 10.63 15.81
CA GLY A 381 -11.42 9.36 16.34
C GLY A 381 -10.74 9.52 17.69
N VAL A 382 -10.95 8.54 18.56
CA VAL A 382 -10.23 8.39 19.82
C VAL A 382 -9.76 6.95 19.95
N GLU A 383 -8.52 6.76 20.46
CA GLU A 383 -7.93 5.44 20.68
C GLU A 383 -7.19 5.44 22.01
N ARG A 384 -7.13 4.27 22.62
CA ARG A 384 -6.33 3.99 23.80
C ARG A 384 -5.61 2.65 23.61
N LYS A 385 -4.28 2.63 23.79
CA LYS A 385 -3.46 1.41 23.87
C LYS A 385 -2.72 1.42 25.22
N ASN A 386 -2.79 0.35 25.97
CA ASN A 386 -2.19 0.22 27.28
C ASN A 386 -0.90 -0.61 27.18
N TYR A 387 0.19 -0.12 27.77
CA TYR A 387 1.49 -0.80 27.84
C TYR A 387 1.91 -1.13 29.29
N TYR A 388 0.95 -1.18 30.23
CA TYR A 388 1.14 -1.33 31.68
C TYR A 388 1.93 -0.19 32.32
N ALA A 389 3.12 0.16 31.84
CA ALA A 389 3.94 1.27 32.34
C ALA A 389 3.32 2.64 32.03
N PHE A 390 2.62 2.75 30.89
CA PHE A 390 1.94 3.96 30.45
C PHE A 390 0.77 3.63 29.53
N THR A 391 -0.01 4.63 29.18
CA THR A 391 -1.11 4.52 28.22
C THR A 391 -0.89 5.50 27.07
N ASP A 392 -0.88 5.01 25.83
CA ASP A 392 -0.96 5.84 24.65
C ASP A 392 -2.44 6.20 24.36
N ARG A 393 -2.69 7.48 24.10
CA ARG A 393 -4.01 7.99 23.74
C ARG A 393 -3.91 8.80 22.46
N ARG A 394 -4.64 8.38 21.44
CA ARG A 394 -4.77 9.10 20.17
C ARG A 394 -6.09 9.87 20.14
N ARG A 395 -6.04 11.08 19.60
CA ARG A 395 -7.21 11.86 19.18
C ARG A 395 -6.97 12.31 17.76
N SER A 396 -7.96 12.16 16.90
CA SER A 396 -7.90 12.56 15.51
C SER A 396 -9.15 13.33 15.11
N ALA A 397 -9.00 14.29 14.19
CA ALA A 397 -10.07 15.03 13.56
C ALA A 397 -9.74 15.20 12.08
N SER A 398 -10.74 15.13 11.21
CA SER A 398 -10.61 15.38 9.79
C SER A 398 -11.76 16.21 9.26
N ILE A 399 -11.46 17.11 8.31
CA ILE A 399 -12.43 17.91 7.57
C ILE A 399 -12.10 17.77 6.10
N GLY A 400 -13.13 17.49 5.28
CA GLY A 400 -13.01 17.48 3.83
C GLY A 400 -14.07 18.40 3.21
N ILE A 401 -13.65 19.18 2.22
CA ILE A 401 -14.50 20.08 1.43
C ILE A 401 -14.25 19.75 -0.04
N GLY A 402 -15.30 19.43 -0.77
CA GLY A 402 -15.31 19.35 -2.23
C GLY A 402 -16.08 20.52 -2.80
N TYR A 403 -15.56 21.15 -3.83
CA TYR A 403 -16.23 22.24 -4.55
C TYR A 403 -16.19 21.98 -6.05
N ASN A 404 -17.32 21.71 -6.64
CA ASN A 404 -17.48 21.42 -8.07
C ASN A 404 -18.36 22.51 -8.70
N PRO A 405 -17.80 23.68 -9.06
CA PRO A 405 -18.58 24.82 -9.59
C PRO A 405 -19.24 24.52 -10.94
N ARG A 406 -18.68 23.59 -11.69
CA ARG A 406 -19.14 23.09 -12.99
C ARG A 406 -18.83 21.59 -13.09
N ASP A 407 -19.51 20.88 -13.97
CA ASP A 407 -19.32 19.43 -14.17
C ASP A 407 -17.88 19.06 -14.59
N ASN A 408 -17.19 20.01 -15.24
CA ASN A 408 -15.83 19.83 -15.71
C ASN A 408 -14.74 20.37 -14.76
N VAL A 409 -15.10 20.84 -13.55
CA VAL A 409 -14.14 21.32 -12.53
C VAL A 409 -14.41 20.63 -11.20
N ARG A 410 -13.41 19.94 -10.68
CA ARG A 410 -13.42 19.33 -9.33
C ARG A 410 -12.32 19.94 -8.50
N THR A 411 -12.67 20.41 -7.30
CA THR A 411 -11.71 20.85 -6.31
C THR A 411 -11.93 20.12 -5.00
N TRP A 412 -10.89 19.88 -4.25
CA TRP A 412 -10.96 19.29 -2.93
C TRP A 412 -9.95 19.89 -1.99
N LEU A 413 -10.34 19.93 -0.73
CA LEU A 413 -9.48 20.24 0.40
C LEU A 413 -9.76 19.23 1.49
N ARG A 414 -8.73 18.56 1.99
CA ARG A 414 -8.81 17.66 3.15
C ARG A 414 -7.72 18.04 4.15
N MET A 415 -8.12 18.24 5.40
CA MET A 415 -7.22 18.47 6.52
C MET A 415 -7.41 17.35 7.53
N ASN A 416 -6.31 16.83 8.04
CA ASN A 416 -6.28 15.79 9.07
C ASN A 416 -5.38 16.26 10.20
N HIS A 417 -5.88 16.20 11.43
CA HIS A 417 -5.12 16.47 12.63
C HIS A 417 -5.11 15.25 13.53
N ARG A 418 -3.95 14.90 14.10
CA ARG A 418 -3.79 13.79 15.03
C ARG A 418 -2.84 14.17 16.15
N ASN A 419 -3.26 13.88 17.39
CA ASN A 419 -2.43 13.96 18.58
C ASN A 419 -2.34 12.58 19.23
N ARG A 420 -1.14 12.20 19.71
CA ARG A 420 -0.90 11.02 20.57
C ARG A 420 -0.10 11.44 21.79
N SER A 421 -0.44 10.89 22.96
CA SER A 421 0.23 11.27 24.21
C SER A 421 1.54 10.50 24.44
N ASN A 422 1.59 9.24 24.06
CA ASN A 422 2.74 8.35 24.23
C ASN A 422 2.90 7.47 23.00
N TRP A 423 3.12 8.11 21.84
CA TRP A 423 3.44 7.38 20.62
C TRP A 423 4.74 6.62 20.80
N THR A 424 4.69 5.30 20.66
CA THR A 424 5.79 4.39 20.97
C THR A 424 6.43 3.90 19.69
N ILE A 425 7.75 4.01 19.61
CA ILE A 425 8.57 3.46 18.53
C ILE A 425 9.87 2.87 19.09
N ARG A 426 10.49 1.96 18.32
CA ARG A 426 11.83 1.50 18.58
C ARG A 426 12.82 2.57 18.12
N THR A 427 13.77 2.95 18.98
CA THR A 427 14.77 4.00 18.72
C THR A 427 16.20 3.45 18.68
N GLY A 428 16.41 2.21 19.08
CA GLY A 428 17.70 1.51 19.06
C GLY A 428 17.50 0.01 19.17
N GLU A 429 18.59 -0.75 19.35
CA GLU A 429 18.57 -2.22 19.35
C GLU A 429 17.58 -2.78 20.39
N ASP A 430 17.64 -2.33 21.64
CA ASP A 430 16.68 -2.69 22.70
C ASP A 430 16.14 -1.44 23.41
N LEU A 431 16.08 -0.34 22.68
CA LEU A 431 15.67 0.95 23.18
C LEU A 431 14.38 1.42 22.49
N TYR A 432 13.44 1.91 23.26
CA TYR A 432 12.13 2.37 22.81
C TYR A 432 11.89 3.79 23.33
N GLY A 433 11.28 4.63 22.49
CA GLY A 433 10.90 5.99 22.86
C GLY A 433 9.38 6.15 22.90
N THR A 434 8.89 6.91 23.87
CA THR A 434 7.50 7.39 23.88
C THR A 434 7.48 8.89 23.73
N PHE A 435 6.66 9.41 22.82
CA PHE A 435 6.66 10.81 22.42
C PHE A 435 5.26 11.41 22.45
N SER A 436 5.17 12.70 22.79
CA SER A 436 3.98 13.49 22.50
C SER A 436 3.99 13.89 21.02
N GLN A 437 3.17 13.21 20.22
CA GLN A 437 3.13 13.38 18.77
C GLN A 437 2.00 14.31 18.34
N LYS A 438 2.30 15.22 17.42
CA LYS A 438 1.33 16.01 16.66
C LYS A 438 1.56 15.79 15.17
N ARG A 439 0.50 15.48 14.43
CA ARG A 439 0.54 15.38 12.96
C ARG A 439 -0.55 16.26 12.38
N LEU A 440 -0.17 17.09 11.41
CA LEU A 440 -1.07 17.87 10.58
C LEU A 440 -0.85 17.49 9.13
N GLY A 441 -1.92 17.08 8.43
CA GLY A 441 -1.89 16.76 7.00
C GLY A 441 -2.85 17.67 6.24
N LEU A 442 -2.40 18.17 5.10
CA LEU A 442 -3.18 18.92 4.13
C LEU A 442 -3.09 18.21 2.78
N ASN A 443 -4.24 17.89 2.18
CA ASN A 443 -4.33 17.37 0.82
C ASN A 443 -5.35 18.21 0.06
N THR A 444 -4.92 18.87 -1.02
CA THR A 444 -5.78 19.74 -1.82
C THR A 444 -5.43 19.65 -3.28
N GLY A 445 -6.39 19.97 -4.13
CA GLY A 445 -6.13 20.01 -5.55
C GLY A 445 -7.32 20.47 -6.38
N VAL A 446 -7.07 20.57 -7.66
CA VAL A 446 -8.06 20.88 -8.69
C VAL A 446 -7.81 20.00 -9.92
N THR A 447 -8.89 19.45 -10.46
CA THR A 447 -8.89 18.83 -11.79
C THR A 447 -9.87 19.60 -12.67
N TRP A 448 -9.41 20.07 -13.80
CA TRP A 448 -10.18 20.82 -14.79
C TRP A 448 -10.11 20.13 -16.16
N TYR A 449 -11.24 19.65 -16.63
CA TYR A 449 -11.43 19.15 -18.00
C TYR A 449 -11.82 20.33 -18.88
N ARG A 450 -10.83 21.00 -19.49
CA ARG A 450 -11.10 22.17 -20.34
C ARG A 450 -11.93 21.80 -21.55
N THR A 451 -11.63 20.65 -22.16
CA THR A 451 -12.40 19.99 -23.21
C THR A 451 -12.44 18.48 -22.93
N GLU A 452 -13.14 17.71 -23.76
CA GLU A 452 -13.11 16.24 -23.68
C GLU A 452 -11.71 15.65 -23.87
N LYS A 453 -10.82 16.39 -24.52
CA LYS A 453 -9.43 16.00 -24.83
C LYS A 453 -8.40 16.58 -23.88
N GLU A 454 -8.72 17.61 -23.12
CA GLU A 454 -7.78 18.36 -22.29
C GLU A 454 -8.10 18.23 -20.81
N GLU A 455 -7.13 17.75 -20.05
CA GLU A 455 -7.19 17.65 -18.60
C GLU A 455 -6.01 18.39 -17.97
N PHE A 456 -6.31 19.23 -16.99
CA PHE A 456 -5.32 19.91 -16.17
C PHE A 456 -5.56 19.55 -14.70
N THR A 457 -4.53 19.06 -14.01
CA THR A 457 -4.61 18.68 -12.60
C THR A 457 -3.47 19.34 -11.82
N ILE A 458 -3.82 19.95 -10.68
CA ILE A 458 -2.85 20.36 -9.64
C ILE A 458 -3.19 19.60 -8.38
N LYS A 459 -2.18 19.02 -7.74
CA LYS A 459 -2.31 18.31 -6.46
C LYS A 459 -1.19 18.77 -5.51
N ILE A 460 -1.55 19.05 -4.27
CA ILE A 460 -0.62 19.39 -3.19
C ILE A 460 -0.95 18.51 -2.00
N GLU A 461 0.05 17.85 -1.46
CA GLU A 461 -0.03 17.14 -0.19
C GLU A 461 1.13 17.57 0.70
N LEU A 462 0.81 18.00 1.91
CA LEU A 462 1.76 18.46 2.92
C LEU A 462 1.47 17.74 4.23
N VAL A 463 2.52 17.23 4.87
CA VAL A 463 2.43 16.60 6.17
C VAL A 463 3.49 17.21 7.09
N SER A 464 3.04 17.74 8.22
CA SER A 464 3.89 18.10 9.36
C SER A 464 3.75 17.00 10.42
N PHE A 465 4.86 16.47 10.87
CA PHE A 465 4.95 15.45 11.88
C PHE A 465 5.94 15.91 12.94
N ARG A 466 5.45 16.16 14.13
CA ARG A 466 6.24 16.70 15.25
C ARG A 466 6.12 15.84 16.47
N ASN A 467 7.25 15.56 17.09
CA ASN A 467 7.35 14.91 18.39
C ASN A 467 8.12 15.79 19.35
N GLN A 468 7.64 15.89 20.56
CA GLN A 468 8.42 16.50 21.63
C GLN A 468 9.32 15.44 22.27
N GLN A 469 10.44 15.88 22.86
CA GLN A 469 11.35 15.02 23.61
C GLN A 469 10.58 14.05 24.49
N GLY A 470 10.92 12.77 24.39
CA GLY A 470 10.16 11.67 24.96
C GLY A 470 10.85 11.05 26.18
N GLN A 471 10.27 9.97 26.65
CA GLN A 471 10.84 9.09 27.65
C GLN A 471 11.37 7.84 26.98
N SER A 472 12.62 7.47 27.27
CA SER A 472 13.20 6.20 26.85
C SER A 472 12.81 5.06 27.77
N TRP A 473 12.67 3.89 27.15
CA TRP A 473 12.29 2.63 27.78
C TRP A 473 13.15 1.49 27.27
N GLN A 474 13.38 0.50 28.12
CA GLN A 474 13.90 -0.83 27.77
C GLN A 474 12.80 -1.86 28.07
N ILE A 475 12.89 -3.03 27.46
CA ILE A 475 11.98 -4.15 27.76
C ILE A 475 12.73 -5.12 28.66
N ASP A 476 12.09 -5.61 29.72
CA ASP A 476 12.65 -6.66 30.57
C ASP A 476 12.39 -8.06 30.00
N ASP A 477 13.02 -9.09 30.57
CA ASP A 477 12.91 -10.49 30.18
C ASP A 477 11.46 -11.03 30.19
N ASN A 478 10.55 -10.32 30.87
CA ASN A 478 9.11 -10.66 30.94
C ASN A 478 8.27 -9.88 29.93
N GLY A 479 8.88 -9.04 29.12
CA GLY A 479 8.19 -8.24 28.11
C GLY A 479 7.52 -6.96 28.64
N TYR A 480 7.96 -6.41 29.79
CA TYR A 480 7.42 -5.15 30.32
C TYR A 480 8.41 -4.01 30.12
N PHE A 481 7.88 -2.83 29.86
CA PHE A 481 8.67 -1.61 29.80
C PHE A 481 9.23 -1.23 31.17
N LYS A 482 10.53 -0.99 31.23
CA LYS A 482 11.26 -0.34 32.31
C LYS A 482 11.79 1.02 31.85
N LYS A 483 11.67 2.03 32.69
CA LYS A 483 12.16 3.36 32.39
C LYS A 483 13.69 3.33 32.23
N SER A 484 14.19 3.96 31.16
CA SER A 484 15.60 4.18 30.90
C SER A 484 15.96 5.65 31.12
N ASP A 485 17.20 5.89 31.57
CA ASP A 485 17.74 7.25 31.73
C ASP A 485 18.43 7.78 30.47
N LEU A 486 18.46 6.96 29.39
CA LEU A 486 18.98 7.37 28.09
C LEU A 486 18.04 8.40 27.45
N PRO A 487 18.56 9.33 26.66
CA PRO A 487 17.70 10.29 25.95
C PRO A 487 16.84 9.59 24.90
N ALA A 488 15.67 10.14 24.64
CA ALA A 488 14.83 9.82 23.49
C ALA A 488 14.75 11.07 22.62
N ASP A 489 15.52 11.08 21.55
CA ASP A 489 15.58 12.24 20.66
C ASP A 489 14.28 12.41 19.88
N SER A 490 13.85 13.64 19.73
CA SER A 490 12.67 13.98 18.97
C SER A 490 12.87 13.74 17.48
N ILE A 491 11.77 13.49 16.78
CA ILE A 491 11.74 13.32 15.33
C ILE A 491 10.72 14.31 14.77
N ASN A 492 11.20 15.35 14.10
CA ASN A 492 10.36 16.33 13.43
C ASN A 492 10.57 16.24 11.92
N LEU A 493 9.50 16.03 11.17
CA LEU A 493 9.54 15.75 9.75
C LEU A 493 8.47 16.54 9.02
N GLY A 494 8.86 17.22 7.95
CA GLY A 494 7.97 17.76 6.93
C GLY A 494 8.03 16.89 5.68
N SER A 495 6.88 16.64 5.06
CA SER A 495 6.84 15.96 3.76
C SER A 495 5.91 16.67 2.80
N LEU A 496 6.37 16.84 1.55
CA LEU A 496 5.68 17.53 0.47
C LEU A 496 5.57 16.60 -0.75
N ALA A 497 4.38 16.59 -1.37
CA ALA A 497 4.19 16.13 -2.73
C ALA A 497 3.36 17.18 -3.49
N PHE A 498 3.98 17.85 -4.44
CA PHE A 498 3.34 18.79 -5.35
C PHE A 498 3.43 18.28 -6.77
N GLN A 499 2.31 18.27 -7.49
CA GLN A 499 2.26 17.88 -8.89
C GLN A 499 1.36 18.81 -9.70
N VAL A 500 1.85 19.19 -10.87
CA VAL A 500 1.06 19.80 -11.95
C VAL A 500 1.10 18.87 -13.14
N ARG A 501 -0.06 18.47 -13.65
CA ARG A 501 -0.19 17.58 -14.80
C ARG A 501 -1.13 18.19 -15.84
N TYR A 502 -0.67 18.28 -17.09
CA TYR A 502 -1.49 18.56 -18.24
C TYR A 502 -1.49 17.35 -19.17
N ARG A 503 -2.67 16.92 -19.61
CA ARG A 503 -2.87 15.87 -20.60
C ARG A 503 -3.65 16.40 -21.77
N TYR A 504 -3.20 16.11 -22.98
CA TYR A 504 -3.90 16.37 -24.23
C TYR A 504 -4.03 15.09 -25.06
N GLU A 505 -5.25 14.68 -25.40
CA GLU A 505 -5.54 13.57 -26.27
C GLU A 505 -5.46 14.01 -27.74
N ILE A 506 -4.39 13.60 -28.43
CA ILE A 506 -4.13 13.95 -29.86
C ILE A 506 -5.07 13.15 -30.76
N ALA A 507 -5.20 11.84 -30.47
CA ALA A 507 -6.05 10.86 -31.14
C ALA A 507 -6.57 9.86 -30.09
N PRO A 508 -7.57 9.03 -30.37
CA PRO A 508 -8.03 8.02 -29.44
C PRO A 508 -6.87 7.19 -28.88
N LEU A 509 -6.74 7.15 -27.53
CA LEU A 509 -5.68 6.46 -26.79
C LEU A 509 -4.25 7.01 -27.02
N SER A 510 -4.10 8.15 -27.69
CA SER A 510 -2.82 8.82 -27.96
C SER A 510 -2.77 10.14 -27.21
N ASN A 511 -1.76 10.34 -26.37
CA ASN A 511 -1.73 11.46 -25.45
C ASN A 511 -0.36 12.15 -25.42
N ILE A 512 -0.40 13.46 -25.18
CA ILE A 512 0.75 14.24 -24.74
C ILE A 512 0.55 14.53 -23.25
N TYR A 513 1.61 14.40 -22.46
CA TYR A 513 1.63 14.76 -21.05
C TYR A 513 2.74 15.75 -20.79
N PHE A 514 2.45 16.74 -19.95
CA PHE A 514 3.43 17.57 -19.28
C PHE A 514 3.20 17.43 -17.79
N VAL A 515 4.24 17.01 -17.08
CA VAL A 515 4.17 16.75 -15.64
C VAL A 515 5.30 17.48 -14.95
N TYR A 516 4.97 18.30 -13.98
CA TYR A 516 5.93 18.89 -13.07
C TYR A 516 5.68 18.36 -11.68
N THR A 517 6.73 17.86 -11.03
CA THR A 517 6.69 17.35 -9.66
C THR A 517 7.74 18.04 -8.81
N ARG A 518 7.35 18.34 -7.57
CA ARG A 518 8.25 18.90 -6.56
C ARG A 518 7.92 18.27 -5.22
N GLY A 519 8.91 17.80 -4.45
CA GLY A 519 8.65 17.22 -3.16
C GLY A 519 9.85 16.58 -2.50
N GLY A 520 9.57 15.91 -1.41
CA GLY A 520 10.54 15.23 -0.55
C GLY A 520 10.15 15.31 0.91
N SER A 521 11.05 14.85 1.77
CA SER A 521 10.88 14.86 3.22
C SER A 521 12.11 15.48 3.88
N VAL A 522 11.90 16.43 4.78
CA VAL A 522 12.96 17.18 5.47
C VAL A 522 12.80 17.00 6.97
N PHE A 523 13.91 16.72 7.67
CA PHE A 523 13.96 16.66 9.12
C PHE A 523 14.25 18.04 9.71
N PHE A 524 13.70 18.33 10.87
CA PHE A 524 13.76 19.61 11.54
C PHE A 524 14.14 19.48 13.01
N ASP A 525 14.65 20.56 13.58
CA ASP A 525 14.92 20.69 15.01
C ASP A 525 13.63 20.82 15.84
N ASP A 526 13.76 20.72 17.16
CA ASP A 526 12.64 20.70 18.11
C ASP A 526 11.81 21.98 18.13
N GLU A 527 12.38 23.12 17.75
CA GLU A 527 11.72 24.43 17.75
C GLU A 527 10.83 24.68 16.53
N ALA A 528 10.88 23.79 15.52
CA ALA A 528 10.13 23.98 14.28
C ALA A 528 8.61 24.01 14.52
N THR A 529 7.94 25.01 13.92
CA THR A 529 6.48 25.13 13.91
C THR A 529 5.89 24.44 12.67
N ASP A 530 4.57 24.16 12.65
CA ASP A 530 3.93 23.61 11.45
C ASP A 530 4.11 24.53 10.23
N SER A 531 4.07 25.86 10.44
CA SER A 531 4.29 26.85 9.38
C SER A 531 5.71 26.77 8.83
N THR A 532 6.72 26.75 9.71
CA THR A 532 8.14 26.64 9.33
C THR A 532 8.38 25.35 8.58
N ILE A 533 7.88 24.23 9.10
CA ILE A 533 8.00 22.91 8.46
C ILE A 533 7.44 22.93 7.03
N PHE A 534 6.25 23.51 6.82
CA PHE A 534 5.67 23.58 5.47
C PHE A 534 6.47 24.48 4.53
N THR A 535 6.95 25.65 5.01
CA THR A 535 7.73 26.58 4.19
C THR A 535 9.07 25.94 3.78
N ASP A 536 9.81 25.42 4.74
CA ASP A 536 11.15 24.91 4.51
C ASP A 536 11.13 23.59 3.71
N THR A 537 10.11 22.74 3.90
CA THR A 537 9.91 21.56 3.05
C THR A 537 9.61 21.95 1.60
N TRP A 538 8.93 23.07 1.39
CA TRP A 538 8.73 23.61 0.04
C TRP A 538 10.03 24.14 -0.56
N ASP A 539 10.85 24.83 0.21
CA ASP A 539 12.07 25.50 -0.27
C ASP A 539 13.25 24.53 -0.44
N ALA A 540 13.29 23.40 0.30
CA ALA A 540 14.33 22.39 0.22
C ALA A 540 13.80 21.03 -0.32
N PRO A 541 13.33 20.95 -1.58
CA PRO A 541 12.82 19.71 -2.16
C PRO A 541 13.93 18.70 -2.40
N GLN A 542 13.65 17.42 -2.22
CA GLN A 542 14.53 16.30 -2.59
C GLN A 542 14.30 15.83 -4.04
N GLY A 543 13.20 16.25 -4.67
CA GLY A 543 12.88 16.02 -6.08
C GLY A 543 12.25 17.26 -6.67
N ASN A 544 12.74 17.69 -7.84
CA ASN A 544 12.22 18.84 -8.58
C ASN A 544 12.36 18.54 -10.08
N ARG A 545 11.31 17.98 -10.69
CA ARG A 545 11.40 17.37 -12.03
C ARG A 545 10.30 17.87 -12.95
N PHE A 546 10.66 18.02 -14.22
CA PHE A 546 9.71 18.23 -15.31
C PHE A 546 9.83 17.09 -16.32
N ALA A 547 8.69 16.52 -16.70
CA ALA A 547 8.61 15.48 -17.72
C ALA A 547 7.67 15.90 -18.84
N ALA A 548 8.09 15.72 -20.09
CA ALA A 548 7.26 15.82 -21.27
C ALA A 548 7.21 14.46 -21.97
N LYS A 549 6.00 13.92 -22.16
CA LYS A 549 5.79 12.58 -22.73
C LYS A 549 4.81 12.64 -23.89
N ILE A 550 5.15 11.95 -24.94
CA ILE A 550 4.24 11.68 -26.07
C ILE A 550 4.08 10.19 -26.20
N ARG A 551 2.84 9.70 -26.21
CA ARG A 551 2.48 8.34 -26.55
C ARG A 551 1.49 8.37 -27.70
N TYR A 552 1.80 7.67 -28.77
CA TYR A 552 0.91 7.56 -29.92
C TYR A 552 0.52 6.10 -30.16
N ARG A 553 -0.75 5.84 -30.40
CA ARG A 553 -1.28 4.51 -30.62
C ARG A 553 -1.81 4.41 -32.06
N PHE A 554 -1.28 3.43 -32.80
CA PHE A 554 -1.69 3.12 -34.17
C PHE A 554 -2.82 2.09 -34.22
#